data_3a8a12f3c96e0e4126f203f8e6ffb045
#
_entry.id   3a8a12f3c96e0e4126f203f8e6ffb045
#
_cell.length_a   1.000
_cell.length_b   1.000
_cell.length_c   1.000
_cell.angle_alpha   90.00
_cell.angle_beta   90.00
_cell.angle_gamma   90.00
#
_symmetry.space_group_name_H-M   'P 1'
#
loop_
_entity.id
_entity.type
_entity.pdbx_description
1 polymer ?
#
loop_
_entity_poly.entity_id
_entity_poly.type
_entity_poly.pdbx_seq_one_letter_code
_entity_poly.pdbx_strand_id
1 'polypeptide(L)' 'MASMVQVAVAGDLTEAEEIQTILKSAGIQSELHPAVEQHPAALDDSPQKVLVPETSLEAAQHAIESMTDPD' A
#
# COMPACT_ATOMS: atom_id res chain seq x y z
N MET A 1 -5.20 -19.43 6.27
CA MET A 1 -4.34 -18.26 6.30
C MET A 1 -4.56 -17.41 5.09
N ALA A 2 -4.66 -16.13 5.29
CA ALA A 2 -4.91 -15.22 4.18
C ALA A 2 -3.60 -14.88 3.49
N SER A 3 -3.63 -14.87 2.18
CA SER A 3 -2.50 -14.41 1.39
C SER A 3 -2.46 -12.89 1.35
N MET A 4 -1.28 -12.34 1.20
CA MET A 4 -1.14 -10.92 1.00
C MET A 4 -1.30 -10.62 -0.49
N VAL A 5 -2.13 -9.63 -0.79
CA VAL A 5 -2.40 -9.26 -2.17
C VAL A 5 -2.14 -7.76 -2.34
N GLN A 6 -1.78 -7.39 -3.55
CA GLN A 6 -1.48 -6.00 -3.84
C GLN A 6 -2.78 -5.20 -3.92
N VAL A 7 -2.82 -4.08 -3.19
CA VAL A 7 -3.98 -3.21 -3.21
C VAL A 7 -3.66 -1.89 -3.90
N ALA A 8 -2.39 -1.49 -3.93
CA ALA A 8 -2.01 -0.23 -4.55
C ALA A 8 -0.53 -0.24 -4.84
N VAL A 9 -0.11 0.67 -5.71
CA VAL A 9 1.29 0.91 -5.99
C VAL A 9 1.55 2.38 -5.74
N ALA A 10 2.49 2.65 -4.84
CA ALA A 10 2.89 4.02 -4.54
C ALA A 10 4.09 4.39 -5.39
N GLY A 11 4.16 5.65 -5.75
CA GLY A 11 5.25 6.12 -6.60
C GLY A 11 6.56 6.23 -5.86
N ASP A 12 6.52 6.40 -4.56
CA ASP A 12 7.73 6.47 -3.74
C ASP A 12 7.40 6.01 -2.34
N LEU A 13 8.42 5.98 -1.50
CA LEU A 13 8.26 5.48 -0.14
C LEU A 13 7.35 6.38 0.69
N THR A 14 7.44 7.68 0.50
CA THR A 14 6.62 8.60 1.25
C THR A 14 5.14 8.35 0.98
N GLU A 15 4.79 8.21 -0.27
CA GLU A 15 3.42 7.92 -0.64
C GLU A 15 2.97 6.57 -0.08
N ALA A 16 3.87 5.59 -0.11
CA ALA A 16 3.56 4.27 0.41
C ALA A 16 3.25 4.34 1.90
N GLU A 17 4.02 5.12 2.63
CA GLU A 17 3.79 5.26 4.05
C GLU A 17 2.48 5.96 4.35
N GLU A 18 2.11 6.92 3.51
CA GLU A 18 0.82 7.56 3.68
C GLU A 18 -0.32 6.58 3.49
N ILE A 19 -0.19 5.72 2.49
CA ILE A 19 -1.20 4.70 2.26
C ILE A 19 -1.27 3.75 3.45
N GLN A 20 -0.12 3.36 3.98
CA GLN A 20 -0.10 2.50 5.15
C GLN A 20 -0.79 3.16 6.35
N THR A 21 -0.59 4.46 6.51
CA THR A 21 -1.23 5.17 7.61
C THR A 21 -2.74 5.14 7.45
N ILE A 22 -3.21 5.33 6.23
CA ILE A 22 -4.65 5.26 5.96
C ILE A 22 -5.18 3.87 6.32
N LEU A 23 -4.48 2.83 5.90
CA LEU A 23 -4.91 1.47 6.17
C LEU A 23 -4.87 1.16 7.67
N LYS A 24 -3.84 1.62 8.33
CA LYS A 24 -3.71 1.40 9.76
C LYS A 24 -4.86 2.06 10.51
N SER A 25 -5.25 3.26 10.09
CA SER A 25 -6.38 3.94 10.71
C SER A 25 -7.67 3.17 10.54
N ALA A 26 -7.76 2.38 9.50
CA ALA A 26 -8.92 1.54 9.25
C ALA A 26 -8.79 0.17 9.91
N GLY A 27 -7.71 -0.06 10.66
CA GLY A 27 -7.51 -1.33 11.32
C GLY A 27 -6.99 -2.42 10.41
N ILE A 28 -6.37 -2.06 9.30
CA ILE A 28 -5.91 -3.01 8.29
C ILE A 28 -4.40 -3.05 8.32
N GLN A 29 -3.85 -4.26 8.41
CA GLN A 29 -2.42 -4.44 8.31
C GLN A 29 -1.99 -4.36 6.85
N SER A 30 -0.80 -3.84 6.64
CA SER A 30 -0.28 -3.75 5.28
C SER A 30 1.23 -3.99 5.29
N GLU A 31 1.75 -4.35 4.13
CA GLU A 31 3.18 -4.54 3.94
C GLU A 31 3.61 -3.78 2.71
N LEU A 32 4.84 -3.31 2.73
CA LEU A 32 5.45 -2.64 1.59
C LEU A 32 6.49 -3.55 0.97
N HIS A 33 6.46 -3.66 -0.34
CA HIS A 33 7.45 -4.43 -1.08
C HIS A 33 7.90 -3.59 -2.26
N PRO A 34 9.17 -3.68 -2.65
CA PRO A 34 9.62 -2.94 -3.82
C PRO A 34 8.88 -3.41 -5.05
N ALA A 35 8.42 -2.47 -5.84
CA ALA A 35 7.78 -2.81 -7.10
C ALA A 35 8.80 -3.18 -8.16
N VAL A 36 10.03 -2.65 -8.01
CA VAL A 36 11.12 -2.93 -8.94
C VAL A 36 12.24 -3.56 -8.15
N GLU A 37 12.42 -4.84 -8.30
CA GLU A 37 13.35 -5.57 -7.45
C GLU A 37 14.79 -5.36 -7.82
N GLN A 38 15.05 -4.85 -8.99
CA GLN A 38 16.40 -4.76 -9.46
C GLN A 38 17.03 -3.40 -9.29
N HIS A 39 16.52 -2.64 -8.38
CA HIS A 39 17.05 -1.33 -8.10
C HIS A 39 17.61 -1.31 -6.69
N PRO A 40 18.77 -1.89 -6.48
CA PRO A 40 19.28 -1.99 -5.12
C PRO A 40 19.54 -0.64 -4.48
N ALA A 41 19.85 0.34 -5.30
CA ALA A 41 20.10 1.66 -4.76
C ALA A 41 18.86 2.51 -4.69
N ALA A 42 17.75 1.99 -5.10
CA ALA A 42 16.52 2.75 -5.05
C ALA A 42 16.07 2.84 -3.62
N LEU A 43 15.89 4.02 -3.14
CA LEU A 43 15.49 4.23 -1.78
C LEU A 43 14.14 4.90 -1.76
N ASP A 44 14.16 6.20 -1.61
CA ASP A 44 12.92 6.93 -1.42
C ASP A 44 12.14 7.09 -2.69
N ASP A 45 12.84 7.04 -3.83
CA ASP A 45 12.18 7.30 -5.10
C ASP A 45 11.70 6.07 -5.81
N SER A 46 11.87 4.89 -5.22
CA SER A 46 11.44 3.70 -5.91
C SER A 46 9.97 3.41 -5.64
N PRO A 47 9.27 2.89 -6.64
CA PRO A 47 7.88 2.51 -6.43
C PRO A 47 7.76 1.37 -5.44
N GLN A 48 6.69 1.39 -4.69
CA GLN A 48 6.42 0.38 -3.67
C GLN A 48 5.06 -0.23 -3.90
N LYS A 49 4.97 -1.53 -3.72
CA LYS A 49 3.68 -2.22 -3.71
C LYS A 49 3.15 -2.22 -2.29
N VAL A 50 1.89 -1.89 -2.16
CA VAL A 50 1.22 -1.96 -0.86
C VAL A 50 0.34 -3.20 -0.87
N LEU A 51 0.60 -4.11 0.07
CA LEU A 51 -0.11 -5.37 0.14
C LEU A 51 -0.90 -5.46 1.42
N VAL A 52 -2.05 -6.12 1.33
CA VAL A 52 -2.91 -6.33 2.47
C VAL A 52 -3.37 -7.79 2.45
N PRO A 53 -3.85 -8.32 3.59
CA PRO A 53 -4.42 -9.65 3.56
C PRO A 53 -5.59 -9.71 2.59
N GLU A 54 -5.70 -10.84 1.91
CA GLU A 54 -6.75 -11.01 0.91
C GLU A 54 -8.12 -10.73 1.50
N THR A 55 -8.33 -11.12 2.73
CA THR A 55 -9.61 -10.91 3.39
C THR A 55 -9.89 -9.45 3.68
N SER A 56 -8.88 -8.60 3.61
CA SER A 56 -9.05 -7.18 3.85
C SER A 56 -8.99 -6.35 2.57
N LEU A 57 -8.88 -7.00 1.42
CA LEU A 57 -8.67 -6.27 0.18
C LEU A 57 -9.78 -5.27 -0.11
N GLU A 58 -11.02 -5.70 0.04
CA GLU A 58 -12.14 -4.84 -0.25
C GLU A 58 -12.19 -3.65 0.70
N ALA A 59 -11.97 -3.90 1.98
CA ALA A 59 -11.96 -2.82 2.97
C ALA A 59 -10.81 -1.88 2.72
N ALA A 60 -9.66 -2.42 2.33
CA ALA A 60 -8.49 -1.60 2.05
C ALA A 60 -8.74 -0.69 0.84
N GLN A 61 -9.32 -1.24 -0.20
CA GLN A 61 -9.65 -0.44 -1.38
C GLN A 61 -10.59 0.69 -1.03
N HIS A 62 -11.56 0.40 -0.20
CA HIS A 62 -12.53 1.41 0.21
C HIS A 62 -11.87 2.51 1.02
N ALA A 63 -10.96 2.13 1.92
CA ALA A 63 -10.27 3.12 2.74
C ALA A 63 -9.43 4.05 1.88
N ILE A 64 -8.72 3.48 0.92
CA ILE A 64 -7.86 4.28 0.06
C ILE A 64 -8.71 5.20 -0.82
N GLU A 65 -9.79 4.69 -1.36
CA GLU A 65 -10.66 5.51 -2.20
C GLU A 65 -11.26 6.66 -1.44
N SER A 66 -11.63 6.43 -0.19
CA SER A 66 -12.21 7.48 0.62
C SER A 66 -11.25 8.63 0.84
N MET A 67 -9.97 8.30 0.98
CA MET A 67 -8.98 9.33 1.25
C MET A 67 -8.54 10.05 -0.01
N THR A 68 -8.62 9.40 -1.15
CA THR A 68 -8.15 10.02 -2.38
C THR A 68 -9.27 10.66 -3.16
N ASP A 69 -10.49 10.51 -2.73
CA ASP A 69 -11.64 11.10 -3.40
C ASP A 69 -11.58 12.60 -3.26
N PRO A 70 -11.53 13.34 -4.34
CA PRO A 70 -11.38 14.78 -4.25
C PRO A 70 -12.63 15.48 -3.77
N ASP A 71 -13.65 14.77 -3.65
CA ASP A 71 -14.73 15.48 -3.15
C ASP A 71 -15.86 14.92 -2.95
#